data_d2704c4a180be5728d44391e91f7320d
#
_entry.id   d2704c4a180be5728d44391e91f7320d
#
_cell.length_a   1.000
_cell.length_b   1.000
_cell.length_c   1.000
_cell.angle_alpha   90.00
_cell.angle_beta   90.00
_cell.angle_gamma   90.00
#
_symmetry.space_group_name_H-M   'P 1'
#
loop_
_entity.id
_entity.type
_entity.pdbx_description
1 polymer ?
#
loop_
_entity_poly.entity_id
_entity_poly.type
_entity_poly.pdbx_seq_one_letter_code
_entity_poly.pdbx_strand_id
1 'polypeptide(L)'
;MEKVFKTIKRIIVVIAGTFIVSLITFVIITCFSRFSSADNMILRYGEFVNVLAENDEYISYEEENRIVIKDKDDREVVSFDPQEKEIWPDQMAFGKEGFYLLEWDDASTETFRDAIIVQFDYEANEKHRMKVQNAECLTCQDGYLFLGKFEESREKEPQYLKGIWAQYYSKETEFGNDWKKMKG
;
A
#
# COMPACT_ATOMS: atom_id res chain seq x y z
N MET A 1 49.06 -0.52 42.53
CA MET A 1 48.63 0.42 41.48
C MET A 1 48.36 -0.30 40.14
N GLU A 2 49.23 -1.19 39.69
CA GLU A 2 49.12 -1.87 38.38
C GLU A 2 47.84 -2.72 38.19
N LYS A 3 47.42 -3.45 39.22
CA LYS A 3 46.18 -4.25 39.22
C LYS A 3 44.91 -3.39 39.02
N VAL A 4 44.87 -2.24 39.66
CA VAL A 4 43.74 -1.30 39.56
C VAL A 4 43.65 -0.73 38.13
N PHE A 5 44.78 -0.38 37.55
CA PHE A 5 44.86 0.15 36.18
C PHE A 5 44.41 -0.88 35.16
N LYS A 6 44.79 -2.16 35.29
CA LYS A 6 44.33 -3.26 34.46
C LYS A 6 42.79 -3.48 34.54
N THR A 7 42.25 -3.36 35.76
CA THR A 7 40.81 -3.52 35.98
C THR A 7 40.03 -2.37 35.31
N ILE A 8 40.46 -1.13 35.49
CA ILE A 8 39.86 0.06 34.89
C ILE A 8 39.89 -0.06 33.35
N LYS A 9 41.03 -0.47 32.77
CA LYS A 9 41.17 -0.66 31.34
C LYS A 9 40.19 -1.71 30.77
N ARG A 10 39.98 -2.82 31.52
CA ARG A 10 38.99 -3.85 31.12
C ARG A 10 37.55 -3.32 31.19
N ILE A 11 37.21 -2.55 32.21
CA ILE A 11 35.89 -1.94 32.33
C ILE A 11 35.60 -0.98 31.18
N ILE A 12 36.56 -0.12 30.83
CA ILE A 12 36.43 0.81 29.70
C ILE A 12 36.23 0.06 28.40
N VAL A 13 36.97 -1.02 28.14
CA VAL A 13 36.82 -1.84 26.93
C VAL A 13 35.44 -2.50 26.88
N VAL A 14 34.93 -3.01 27.97
CA VAL A 14 33.58 -3.61 28.01
C VAL A 14 32.51 -2.56 27.78
N ILE A 15 32.60 -1.38 28.42
CA ILE A 15 31.62 -0.29 28.20
C ILE A 15 31.66 0.20 26.73
N ALA A 16 32.83 0.39 26.16
CA ALA A 16 32.97 0.79 24.76
C ALA A 16 32.42 -0.28 23.81
N GLY A 17 32.68 -1.57 24.09
CA GLY A 17 32.16 -2.69 23.30
C GLY A 17 30.63 -2.77 23.35
N THR A 18 30.01 -2.64 24.53
CA THR A 18 28.55 -2.63 24.65
C THR A 18 27.92 -1.44 23.97
N PHE A 19 28.56 -0.26 24.01
CA PHE A 19 28.05 0.93 23.32
C PHE A 19 28.07 0.76 21.79
N ILE A 20 29.17 0.20 21.26
CA ILE A 20 29.30 -0.07 19.80
C ILE A 20 28.25 -1.10 19.35
N VAL A 21 28.05 -2.19 20.10
CA VAL A 21 27.03 -3.19 19.77
C VAL A 21 25.63 -2.58 19.80
N SER A 22 25.34 -1.75 20.82
CA SER A 22 24.05 -1.07 20.92
C SER A 22 23.81 -0.11 19.76
N LEU A 23 24.84 0.62 19.32
CA LEU A 23 24.75 1.53 18.18
C LEU A 23 24.52 0.78 16.86
N ILE A 24 25.22 -0.34 16.65
CA ILE A 24 25.02 -1.19 15.47
C ILE A 24 23.60 -1.77 15.45
N THR A 25 23.13 -2.27 16.60
CA THR A 25 21.77 -2.79 16.71
C THR A 25 20.73 -1.72 16.44
N PHE A 26 20.93 -0.50 16.94
CA PHE A 26 20.04 0.64 16.66
C PHE A 26 20.03 1.01 15.19
N VAL A 27 21.19 1.05 14.53
CA VAL A 27 21.29 1.31 13.08
C VAL A 27 20.58 0.21 12.28
N ILE A 28 20.78 -1.06 12.64
CA ILE A 28 20.11 -2.19 11.99
C ILE A 28 18.59 -2.05 12.16
N ILE A 29 18.09 -1.81 13.38
CA ILE A 29 16.65 -1.65 13.65
C ILE A 29 16.09 -0.46 12.87
N THR A 30 16.78 0.68 12.84
CA THR A 30 16.31 1.85 12.07
C THR A 30 16.37 1.64 10.56
N CYS A 31 17.36 0.92 10.05
CA CYS A 31 17.38 0.51 8.65
C CYS A 31 16.23 -0.47 8.36
N PHE A 32 16.04 -1.50 9.18
CA PHE A 32 14.93 -2.45 9.01
C PHE A 32 13.56 -1.80 9.17
N SER A 33 13.37 -0.86 10.10
CA SER A 33 12.09 -0.13 10.22
C SER A 33 11.82 0.81 9.05
N ARG A 34 12.85 1.37 8.43
CA ARG A 34 12.71 2.10 7.16
C ARG A 34 12.45 1.18 5.97
N PHE A 35 13.00 -0.04 5.96
CA PHE A 35 12.67 -1.06 4.95
C PHE A 35 11.26 -1.62 5.15
N SER A 36 10.78 -1.74 6.38
CA SER A 36 9.41 -2.19 6.69
C SER A 36 8.34 -1.18 6.30
N SER A 37 8.67 0.11 6.17
CA SER A 37 7.72 1.11 5.64
C SER A 37 7.73 1.20 4.11
N ALA A 38 8.58 0.40 3.45
CA ALA A 38 8.58 0.20 2.01
C ALA A 38 7.95 -1.17 1.67
N ASP A 39 6.82 -1.48 2.30
CA ASP A 39 6.13 -2.78 2.19
C ASP A 39 5.79 -3.17 0.73
N ASN A 40 5.89 -2.21 -0.19
CA ASN A 40 5.60 -2.40 -1.61
C ASN A 40 6.83 -2.30 -2.52
N MET A 41 8.05 -2.27 -1.97
CA MET A 41 9.26 -2.19 -2.81
C MET A 41 9.93 -3.55 -2.93
N ILE A 42 10.15 -4.01 -4.15
CA ILE A 42 10.93 -5.21 -4.44
C ILE A 42 12.19 -4.86 -5.26
N LEU A 43 13.24 -5.66 -5.08
CA LEU A 43 14.43 -5.56 -5.91
C LEU A 43 14.20 -6.36 -7.20
N ARG A 44 14.07 -5.67 -8.32
CA ARG A 44 13.97 -6.26 -9.65
C ARG A 44 15.13 -5.78 -10.52
N TYR A 45 15.82 -6.69 -11.17
CA TYR A 45 16.94 -6.37 -12.07
C TYR A 45 18.00 -5.43 -11.47
N GLY A 46 18.15 -5.42 -10.13
CA GLY A 46 19.09 -4.55 -9.43
C GLY A 46 18.53 -3.18 -9.00
N GLU A 47 17.27 -2.88 -9.29
CA GLU A 47 16.59 -1.66 -8.90
C GLU A 47 15.41 -1.96 -7.97
N PHE A 48 15.14 -1.03 -7.05
CA PHE A 48 13.94 -1.10 -6.21
C PHE A 48 12.76 -0.50 -6.99
N VAL A 49 11.71 -1.28 -7.16
CA VAL A 49 10.47 -0.83 -7.80
C VAL A 49 9.32 -0.80 -6.80
N ASN A 50 8.44 0.17 -6.95
CA ASN A 50 7.23 0.27 -6.14
C ASN A 50 6.17 -0.69 -6.68
N VAL A 51 5.81 -1.71 -5.91
CA VAL A 51 4.77 -2.67 -6.27
C VAL A 51 3.42 -2.11 -5.87
N LEU A 52 2.53 -1.96 -6.85
CA LEU A 52 1.17 -1.46 -6.63
C LEU A 52 0.20 -2.58 -6.27
N ALA A 53 0.35 -3.75 -6.90
CA ALA A 53 -0.46 -4.94 -6.60
C ALA A 53 0.24 -6.22 -7.08
N GLU A 54 -0.10 -7.33 -6.44
CA GLU A 54 0.34 -8.67 -6.83
C GLU A 54 -0.76 -9.68 -6.51
N ASN A 55 -0.94 -10.66 -7.40
CA ASN A 55 -1.76 -11.85 -7.18
C ASN A 55 -1.10 -13.08 -7.82
N ASP A 56 -1.81 -14.21 -7.87
CA ASP A 56 -1.27 -15.47 -8.43
C ASP A 56 -0.97 -15.41 -9.95
N GLU A 57 -1.51 -14.43 -10.67
CA GLU A 57 -1.42 -14.32 -12.12
C GLU A 57 -0.58 -13.13 -12.58
N TYR A 58 -0.65 -12.00 -11.84
CA TYR A 58 -0.10 -10.72 -12.26
C TYR A 58 0.65 -10.04 -11.14
N ILE A 59 1.61 -9.20 -11.54
CA ILE A 59 2.26 -8.20 -10.70
C ILE A 59 2.23 -6.86 -11.42
N SER A 60 1.97 -5.78 -10.69
CA SER A 60 2.10 -4.42 -11.19
C SER A 60 3.08 -3.61 -10.37
N TYR A 61 3.81 -2.75 -11.04
CA TYR A 61 4.77 -1.84 -10.43
C TYR A 61 4.92 -0.57 -11.26
N GLU A 62 5.48 0.45 -10.64
CA GLU A 62 5.83 1.69 -11.29
C GLU A 62 7.27 1.63 -11.81
N GLU A 63 7.46 1.95 -13.09
CA GLU A 63 8.75 2.00 -13.75
C GLU A 63 8.80 3.23 -14.67
N GLU A 64 9.75 4.12 -14.49
CA GLU A 64 9.95 5.32 -15.34
C GLU A 64 8.67 6.16 -15.55
N ASN A 65 7.88 6.37 -14.50
CA ASN A 65 6.57 7.04 -14.51
C ASN A 65 5.47 6.30 -15.31
N ARG A 66 5.66 5.03 -15.59
CA ARG A 66 4.64 4.16 -16.20
C ARG A 66 4.22 3.10 -15.22
N ILE A 67 2.96 2.72 -15.29
CA ILE A 67 2.48 1.51 -14.63
C ILE A 67 2.68 0.35 -15.58
N VAL A 68 3.40 -0.67 -15.12
CA VAL A 68 3.68 -1.89 -15.87
C VAL A 68 3.01 -3.05 -15.18
N ILE A 69 2.25 -3.84 -15.93
CA ILE A 69 1.64 -5.08 -15.46
C ILE A 69 2.29 -6.24 -16.20
N LYS A 70 2.81 -7.20 -15.45
CA LYS A 70 3.40 -8.43 -15.98
C LYS A 70 2.68 -9.66 -15.48
N ASP A 71 2.68 -10.70 -16.31
CA ASP A 71 2.25 -12.03 -15.89
C ASP A 71 3.34 -12.74 -15.06
N LYS A 72 3.03 -13.92 -14.52
CA LYS A 72 3.96 -14.73 -13.72
C LYS A 72 5.16 -15.27 -14.52
N ASP A 73 5.11 -15.25 -15.84
CA ASP A 73 6.22 -15.58 -16.72
C ASP A 73 7.11 -14.36 -17.04
N ASP A 74 6.90 -13.23 -16.34
CA ASP A 74 7.58 -11.94 -16.51
C ASP A 74 7.35 -11.27 -17.88
N ARG A 75 6.27 -11.64 -18.58
CA ARG A 75 5.88 -11.00 -19.85
C ARG A 75 5.00 -9.80 -19.55
N GLU A 76 5.33 -8.68 -20.18
CA GLU A 76 4.50 -7.48 -20.12
C GLU A 76 3.13 -7.76 -20.74
N VAL A 77 2.08 -7.60 -19.94
CA VAL A 77 0.68 -7.71 -20.37
C VAL A 77 0.20 -6.37 -20.87
N VAL A 78 0.45 -5.32 -20.09
CA VAL A 78 0.08 -3.95 -20.46
C VAL A 78 1.00 -2.97 -19.72
N SER A 79 1.27 -1.83 -20.37
CA SER A 79 1.88 -0.68 -19.70
C SER A 79 1.26 0.62 -20.19
N PHE A 80 1.13 1.60 -19.32
CA PHE A 80 0.53 2.89 -19.64
C PHE A 80 1.09 4.00 -18.76
N ASP A 81 0.97 5.24 -19.27
CA ASP A 81 1.31 6.44 -18.50
C ASP A 81 0.09 6.86 -17.67
N PRO A 82 0.20 6.91 -16.33
CA PRO A 82 -0.87 7.37 -15.44
C PRO A 82 -1.33 8.79 -15.77
N GLN A 83 -0.42 9.65 -16.20
CA GLN A 83 -0.73 11.03 -16.58
C GLN A 83 -1.68 11.10 -17.79
N GLU A 84 -1.49 10.24 -18.81
CA GLU A 84 -2.38 10.17 -19.95
C GLU A 84 -3.76 9.64 -19.57
N LYS A 85 -3.86 8.87 -18.49
CA LYS A 85 -5.12 8.32 -17.97
C LYS A 85 -5.76 9.20 -16.91
N GLU A 86 -5.13 10.31 -16.53
CA GLU A 86 -5.59 11.21 -15.47
C GLU A 86 -5.90 10.47 -14.16
N ILE A 87 -4.99 9.57 -13.76
CA ILE A 87 -5.07 8.83 -12.49
C ILE A 87 -3.68 8.48 -11.95
N TRP A 88 -3.43 8.82 -10.69
CA TRP A 88 -2.22 8.50 -9.94
C TRP A 88 -2.55 7.48 -8.86
N PRO A 89 -2.40 6.18 -9.12
CA PRO A 89 -2.93 5.18 -8.22
C PRO A 89 -2.10 5.05 -6.95
N ASP A 90 -2.78 5.11 -5.82
CA ASP A 90 -2.25 4.74 -4.51
C ASP A 90 -2.36 3.24 -4.28
N GLN A 91 -3.37 2.61 -4.88
CA GLN A 91 -3.60 1.17 -4.80
C GLN A 91 -4.11 0.62 -6.13
N MET A 92 -3.89 -0.67 -6.32
CA MET A 92 -4.38 -1.42 -7.47
C MET A 92 -4.95 -2.77 -7.02
N ALA A 93 -5.93 -3.28 -7.77
CA ALA A 93 -6.46 -4.61 -7.60
C ALA A 93 -6.67 -5.28 -8.95
N PHE A 94 -6.31 -6.55 -9.07
CA PHE A 94 -6.53 -7.35 -10.26
C PHE A 94 -7.85 -8.11 -10.17
N GLY A 95 -8.66 -8.04 -11.22
CA GLY A 95 -9.90 -8.78 -11.38
C GLY A 95 -9.87 -9.68 -12.61
N LYS A 96 -10.97 -10.38 -12.88
CA LYS A 96 -11.13 -11.23 -14.06
C LYS A 96 -11.39 -10.42 -15.34
N GLU A 97 -12.13 -9.33 -15.19
CA GLU A 97 -12.54 -8.46 -16.31
C GLU A 97 -11.51 -7.36 -16.61
N GLY A 98 -10.46 -7.23 -15.78
CA GLY A 98 -9.44 -6.20 -15.89
C GLY A 98 -8.84 -5.86 -14.53
N PHE A 99 -8.36 -4.65 -14.41
CA PHE A 99 -7.76 -4.16 -13.17
C PHE A 99 -8.42 -2.85 -12.71
N TYR A 100 -8.25 -2.55 -11.44
CA TYR A 100 -8.87 -1.41 -10.77
C TYR A 100 -7.78 -0.57 -10.12
N LEU A 101 -7.82 0.73 -10.33
CA LEU A 101 -6.94 1.70 -9.70
C LEU A 101 -7.75 2.51 -8.69
N LEU A 102 -7.17 2.75 -7.52
CA LEU A 102 -7.71 3.65 -6.51
C LEU A 102 -6.72 4.79 -6.30
N GLU A 103 -7.19 6.02 -6.43
CA GLU A 103 -6.45 7.25 -6.14
C GLU A 103 -7.17 8.01 -5.04
N TRP A 104 -6.45 8.39 -3.98
CA TRP A 104 -6.99 9.25 -2.93
C TRP A 104 -6.96 10.71 -3.34
N ASP A 105 -8.02 11.41 -2.99
CA ASP A 105 -8.09 12.86 -3.17
C ASP A 105 -7.23 13.57 -2.11
N ASP A 106 -6.05 14.04 -2.51
CA ASP A 106 -5.11 14.74 -1.63
C ASP A 106 -5.63 16.09 -1.13
N ALA A 107 -6.70 16.63 -1.72
CA ALA A 107 -7.32 17.87 -1.28
C ALA A 107 -8.10 17.72 0.04
N SER A 108 -8.37 16.49 0.48
CA SER A 108 -9.02 16.24 1.76
C SER A 108 -8.00 16.37 2.91
N THR A 109 -8.10 17.46 3.67
CA THR A 109 -7.32 17.68 4.90
C THR A 109 -7.86 16.88 6.09
N GLU A 110 -8.87 16.05 5.86
CA GLU A 110 -9.59 15.30 6.88
C GLU A 110 -9.01 13.91 7.06
N THR A 111 -9.34 13.32 8.20
CA THR A 111 -8.90 11.97 8.61
C THR A 111 -9.39 10.89 7.64
N PHE A 112 -10.36 11.22 6.78
CA PHE A 112 -10.98 10.33 5.81
C PHE A 112 -10.82 10.91 4.42
N ARG A 113 -10.31 10.10 3.51
CA ARG A 113 -10.01 10.51 2.14
C ARG A 113 -11.10 10.04 1.19
N ASP A 114 -11.62 10.96 0.41
CA ASP A 114 -12.37 10.57 -0.78
C ASP A 114 -11.40 9.92 -1.77
N ALA A 115 -11.90 9.02 -2.59
CA ALA A 115 -11.10 8.35 -3.60
C ALA A 115 -11.82 8.30 -4.94
N ILE A 116 -11.04 8.21 -6.00
CA ILE A 116 -11.50 7.84 -7.32
C ILE A 116 -11.12 6.39 -7.55
N ILE A 117 -12.06 5.56 -8.00
CA ILE A 117 -11.79 4.20 -8.44
C ILE A 117 -12.07 4.13 -9.94
N VAL A 118 -11.09 3.63 -10.69
CA VAL A 118 -11.19 3.46 -12.15
C VAL A 118 -10.97 2.02 -12.51
N GLN A 119 -11.88 1.47 -13.31
CA GLN A 119 -11.77 0.16 -13.92
C GLN A 119 -11.16 0.27 -15.31
N PHE A 120 -10.17 -0.55 -15.59
CA PHE A 120 -9.58 -0.74 -16.92
C PHE A 120 -9.70 -2.20 -17.35
N ASP A 121 -9.80 -2.44 -18.65
CA ASP A 121 -9.53 -3.78 -19.19
C ASP A 121 -8.01 -4.03 -19.30
N TYR A 122 -7.62 -5.25 -19.66
CA TYR A 122 -6.20 -5.61 -19.82
C TYR A 122 -5.54 -5.05 -21.10
N GLU A 123 -6.24 -4.21 -21.87
CA GLU A 123 -5.68 -3.36 -22.95
C GLU A 123 -5.54 -1.89 -22.51
N ALA A 124 -5.69 -1.59 -21.20
CA ALA A 124 -5.69 -0.27 -20.61
C ALA A 124 -6.76 0.70 -21.14
N ASN A 125 -7.91 0.17 -21.58
CA ASN A 125 -9.05 1.01 -21.89
C ASN A 125 -9.88 1.23 -20.62
N GLU A 126 -10.15 2.50 -20.30
CA GLU A 126 -11.05 2.84 -19.19
C GLU A 126 -12.46 2.35 -19.49
N LYS A 127 -13.03 1.58 -18.58
CA LYS A 127 -14.40 1.07 -18.65
C LYS A 127 -15.34 1.86 -17.78
N HIS A 128 -14.88 2.21 -16.60
CA HIS A 128 -15.73 2.88 -15.63
C HIS A 128 -14.90 3.67 -14.61
N ARG A 129 -15.43 4.82 -14.19
CA ARG A 129 -14.81 5.70 -13.18
C ARG A 129 -15.86 6.13 -12.18
N MET A 130 -15.55 6.08 -10.89
CA MET A 130 -16.45 6.52 -9.84
C MET A 130 -15.72 7.19 -8.69
N LYS A 131 -16.39 8.13 -8.02
CA LYS A 131 -15.95 8.70 -6.74
C LYS A 131 -16.56 7.93 -5.59
N VAL A 132 -15.75 7.69 -4.57
CA VAL A 132 -16.15 6.99 -3.35
C VAL A 132 -15.68 7.78 -2.15
N GLN A 133 -16.60 8.07 -1.22
CA GLN A 133 -16.26 8.76 0.01
C GLN A 133 -15.63 7.82 1.03
N ASN A 134 -14.60 8.31 1.74
CA ASN A 134 -13.95 7.62 2.86
C ASN A 134 -13.41 6.24 2.49
N ALA A 135 -12.90 6.06 1.28
CA ALA A 135 -12.33 4.80 0.81
C ALA A 135 -10.88 4.66 1.30
N GLU A 136 -10.58 3.51 1.91
CA GLU A 136 -9.25 3.23 2.49
C GLU A 136 -8.51 2.11 1.77
N CYS A 137 -9.21 1.11 1.29
CA CYS A 137 -8.57 0.02 0.57
C CYS A 137 -9.51 -0.61 -0.46
N LEU A 138 -8.91 -1.14 -1.52
CA LEU A 138 -9.60 -1.85 -2.58
C LEU A 138 -8.91 -3.18 -2.81
N THR A 139 -9.69 -4.27 -2.84
CA THR A 139 -9.20 -5.59 -3.23
C THR A 139 -10.19 -6.27 -4.16
N CYS A 140 -9.70 -7.25 -4.93
CA CYS A 140 -10.55 -8.07 -5.79
C CYS A 140 -10.28 -9.55 -5.52
N GLN A 141 -11.34 -10.33 -5.34
CA GLN A 141 -11.25 -11.77 -5.15
C GLN A 141 -12.49 -12.47 -5.72
N ASP A 142 -12.29 -13.55 -6.45
CA ASP A 142 -13.35 -14.42 -6.98
C ASP A 142 -14.45 -13.69 -7.79
N GLY A 143 -14.08 -12.63 -8.50
CA GLY A 143 -15.01 -11.81 -9.29
C GLY A 143 -15.83 -10.84 -8.47
N TYR A 144 -15.40 -10.56 -7.24
CA TYR A 144 -15.96 -9.53 -6.37
C TYR A 144 -14.91 -8.50 -6.01
N LEU A 145 -15.32 -7.25 -6.06
CA LEU A 145 -14.56 -6.13 -5.50
C LEU A 145 -14.97 -5.92 -4.06
N PHE A 146 -13.98 -5.72 -3.20
CA PHE A 146 -14.16 -5.38 -1.79
C PHE A 146 -13.56 -4.00 -1.54
N LEU A 147 -14.36 -3.16 -0.92
CA LEU A 147 -13.99 -1.80 -0.56
C LEU A 147 -14.04 -1.62 0.95
N GLY A 148 -12.92 -1.30 1.56
CA GLY A 148 -12.86 -0.86 2.94
C GLY A 148 -13.20 0.62 3.02
N LYS A 149 -14.19 0.97 3.81
CA LYS A 149 -14.59 2.36 4.06
C LYS A 149 -14.61 2.65 5.54
N PHE A 150 -14.29 3.88 5.87
CA PHE A 150 -14.45 4.37 7.22
C PHE A 150 -15.81 5.09 7.34
N GLU A 151 -16.64 4.66 8.27
CA GLU A 151 -17.94 5.29 8.56
C GLU A 151 -17.84 6.08 9.85
N GLU A 152 -18.31 7.32 9.85
CA GLU A 152 -18.47 8.09 11.08
C GLU A 152 -19.46 7.39 12.02
N SER A 153 -19.05 7.22 13.27
CA SER A 153 -19.99 6.80 14.32
C SER A 153 -21.04 7.88 14.52
N ARG A 154 -22.33 7.53 14.43
CA ARG A 154 -23.44 8.44 14.74
C ARG A 154 -23.57 8.78 16.22
N GLU A 155 -22.72 8.24 17.08
CA GLU A 155 -22.69 8.58 18.49
C GLU A 155 -21.94 9.88 18.69
N LYS A 156 -22.66 10.90 19.12
CA LYS A 156 -22.19 12.23 19.47
C LYS A 156 -21.29 12.22 20.71
N GLU A 157 -20.09 11.72 20.59
CA GLU A 157 -19.07 11.97 21.59
C GLU A 157 -17.98 12.88 21.01
N PRO A 158 -17.77 14.08 21.56
CA PRO A 158 -17.02 15.17 20.91
C PRO A 158 -15.49 15.03 20.99
N GLN A 159 -14.91 13.93 21.42
CA GLN A 159 -13.46 13.87 21.66
C GLN A 159 -12.69 12.74 20.97
N TYR A 160 -13.34 11.76 20.38
CA TYR A 160 -12.66 10.73 19.59
C TYR A 160 -13.55 10.40 18.39
N LEU A 161 -13.01 10.57 17.19
CA LEU A 161 -13.61 10.03 15.97
C LEU A 161 -13.61 8.51 16.09
N LYS A 162 -14.65 7.94 16.68
CA LYS A 162 -14.92 6.51 16.63
C LYS A 162 -15.46 6.20 15.25
N GLY A 163 -14.55 6.05 14.29
CA GLY A 163 -14.94 5.49 13.01
C GLY A 163 -15.14 3.99 13.14
N ILE A 164 -16.07 3.48 12.41
CA ILE A 164 -16.31 2.05 12.27
C ILE A 164 -15.82 1.65 10.88
N TRP A 165 -14.92 0.70 10.84
CA TRP A 165 -14.54 0.07 9.58
C TRP A 165 -15.73 -0.73 9.05
N ALA A 166 -16.13 -0.43 7.83
CA ALA A 166 -17.16 -1.16 7.12
C ALA A 166 -16.59 -1.71 5.82
N GLN A 167 -16.87 -2.96 5.54
CA GLN A 167 -16.56 -3.57 4.27
C GLN A 167 -17.78 -3.55 3.36
N TYR A 168 -17.54 -3.17 2.12
CA TYR A 168 -18.52 -3.17 1.06
C TYR A 168 -18.04 -4.10 -0.04
N TYR A 169 -18.95 -4.69 -0.79
CA TYR A 169 -18.63 -5.52 -1.93
C TYR A 169 -19.56 -5.23 -3.11
N SER A 170 -19.04 -5.42 -4.29
CA SER A 170 -19.76 -5.40 -5.56
C SER A 170 -19.22 -6.51 -6.45
N LYS A 171 -20.04 -7.06 -7.34
CA LYS A 171 -19.49 -7.91 -8.41
C LYS A 171 -18.74 -7.06 -9.41
N GLU A 172 -17.68 -7.59 -10.00
CA GLU A 172 -16.93 -6.90 -11.06
C GLU A 172 -17.85 -6.48 -12.21
N THR A 173 -18.75 -7.36 -12.63
CA THR A 173 -19.75 -7.10 -13.70
C THR A 173 -20.79 -6.04 -13.34
N GLU A 174 -20.90 -5.69 -12.08
CA GLU A 174 -21.84 -4.69 -11.54
C GLU A 174 -21.09 -3.44 -11.02
N PHE A 175 -19.78 -3.33 -11.29
CA PHE A 175 -18.97 -2.21 -10.83
C PHE A 175 -19.56 -0.87 -11.31
N GLY A 176 -19.61 0.08 -10.38
CA GLY A 176 -20.27 1.39 -10.61
C GLY A 176 -21.75 1.41 -10.20
N ASN A 177 -22.33 0.28 -9.90
CA ASN A 177 -23.65 0.17 -9.29
C ASN A 177 -23.54 0.11 -7.75
N ASP A 178 -24.63 -0.27 -7.09
CA ASP A 178 -24.72 -0.25 -5.63
C ASP A 178 -23.72 -1.20 -4.95
N TRP A 179 -22.88 -0.64 -4.11
CA TRP A 179 -22.07 -1.39 -3.18
C TRP A 179 -22.90 -1.91 -2.02
N LYS A 180 -22.78 -3.19 -1.73
CA LYS A 180 -23.51 -3.85 -0.63
C LYS A 180 -22.61 -3.91 0.61
N LYS A 181 -23.10 -3.42 1.74
CA LYS A 181 -22.40 -3.53 3.01
C LYS A 181 -22.39 -4.98 3.48
N MET A 182 -21.22 -5.48 3.85
CA MET A 182 -21.09 -6.78 4.50
C MET A 182 -21.73 -6.70 5.90
N LYS A 183 -22.53 -7.70 6.22
CA LYS A 183 -23.06 -7.83 7.58
C LYS A 183 -22.00 -8.53 8.41
N GLY A 184 -21.48 -7.84 9.41
CA GLY A 184 -20.62 -8.42 10.45
C GLY A 184 -21.44 -9.24 11.44
#